data_b1c0bdfe3aff6113ea3655b34f4b61db
#
_entry.id   b1c0bdfe3aff6113ea3655b34f4b61db
#
_cell.length_a   1.000
_cell.length_b   1.000
_cell.length_c   1.000
_cell.angle_alpha   90.00
_cell.angle_beta   90.00
_cell.angle_gamma   90.00
#
_symmetry.space_group_name_H-M   'P 1'
#
loop_
_entity.id
_entity.type
_entity.pdbx_description
1 polymer ?
#
loop_
_entity_poly.entity_id
_entity_poly.type
_entity_poly.pdbx_seq_one_letter_code
_entity_poly.pdbx_strand_id
1 'polypeptide(L)'
;MKKGLLLSLFITSTVVFSQTKLNFSLSIDKSQQESVLKLVEKALGKPKELKKKQALWSEKRANYQYKISVKKRKVTFFYKGNDPLVEHKMRTLYLKANNLNSFFESYNPM
;
A
#
# COMPACT_ATOMS: atom_id res chain seq x y z
N MET A 1 44.75 8.40 -0.96
CA MET A 1 44.27 8.48 -1.07
C MET A 1 43.34 8.57 -0.68
N LYS A 2 42.84 8.78 -0.47
CA LYS A 2 41.88 8.97 -0.19
C LYS A 2 40.94 8.57 -0.92
N LYS A 3 40.92 8.11 -1.77
CA LYS A 3 40.13 7.66 -2.61
C LYS A 3 39.55 6.51 -2.20
N GLY A 4 40.14 5.71 -1.66
CA GLY A 4 39.60 4.46 -1.28
C GLY A 4 38.45 4.62 -0.35
N LEU A 5 38.49 5.59 0.39
CA LEU A 5 37.46 5.83 1.25
C LEU A 5 36.23 6.02 0.56
N LEU A 6 36.30 6.65 -0.50
CA LEU A 6 35.09 6.91 -1.18
C LEU A 6 34.43 5.71 -1.55
N LEU A 7 35.16 4.73 -1.86
CA LEU A 7 34.57 3.54 -2.25
C LEU A 7 33.77 2.96 -1.19
N SER A 8 34.27 2.99 -0.05
CA SER A 8 33.53 2.35 1.00
C SER A 8 32.23 3.02 1.17
N LEU A 9 32.17 4.24 0.82
CA LEU A 9 30.94 4.90 0.96
C LEU A 9 29.98 4.37 0.05
N PHE A 10 30.38 4.03 -1.10
CA PHE A 10 29.47 3.56 -2.03
C PHE A 10 28.85 2.36 -1.59
N ILE A 11 29.56 1.50 -1.02
CA ILE A 11 29.04 0.29 -0.61
C ILE A 11 27.98 0.45 0.34
N THR A 12 28.16 1.29 1.28
CA THR A 12 27.13 1.46 2.22
C THR A 12 25.95 2.01 1.56
N SER A 13 26.14 2.81 0.63
CA SER A 13 24.98 3.40 0.04
C SER A 13 24.20 2.41 -0.73
N THR A 14 24.78 1.36 -1.16
CA THR A 14 23.99 0.44 -1.92
C THR A 14 22.88 -0.09 -1.10
N VAL A 15 23.03 -0.14 0.16
CA VAL A 15 21.97 -0.66 0.98
C VAL A 15 20.81 0.26 0.93
N VAL A 16 21.05 1.48 0.79
CA VAL A 16 20.00 2.41 0.75
C VAL A 16 19.18 2.20 -0.45
N PHE A 17 19.76 1.65 -1.43
CA PHE A 17 19.05 1.46 -2.63
C PHE A 17 18.08 0.35 -2.59
N SER A 18 18.04 -0.38 -1.53
CA SER A 18 17.10 -1.45 -1.45
C SER A 18 15.71 -0.93 -1.12
N GLN A 19 15.52 0.34 -1.17
CA GLN A 19 14.21 0.90 -0.96
C GLN A 19 13.23 0.41 -2.01
N THR A 20 12.07 0.01 -1.61
CA THR A 20 11.05 -0.48 -2.51
C THR A 20 9.96 0.57 -2.68
N LYS A 21 9.44 0.66 -3.86
CA LYS A 21 8.34 1.57 -4.13
C LYS A 21 7.21 0.78 -4.75
N LEU A 22 6.05 0.81 -4.14
CA LEU A 22 4.87 0.14 -4.66
C LEU A 22 3.80 1.17 -4.95
N ASN A 23 3.12 0.99 -6.03
CA ASN A 23 2.06 1.91 -6.42
C ASN A 23 1.01 1.11 -7.16
N PHE A 24 -0.01 0.70 -6.48
CA PHE A 24 -1.08 -0.11 -7.05
C PHE A 24 -2.39 0.66 -7.10
N SER A 25 -3.17 0.40 -8.10
CA SER A 25 -4.47 1.00 -8.23
C SER A 25 -5.46 -0.09 -8.59
N LEU A 26 -6.64 -0.02 -8.04
CA LEU A 26 -7.64 -1.05 -8.25
C LEU A 26 -8.99 -0.38 -8.46
N SER A 27 -9.67 -0.74 -9.53
CA SER A 27 -11.03 -0.25 -9.76
C SER A 27 -11.98 -1.17 -9.04
N ILE A 28 -12.93 -0.64 -8.32
CA ILE A 28 -13.91 -1.45 -7.60
C ILE A 28 -15.30 -0.99 -7.94
N ASP A 29 -16.25 -1.84 -7.70
CA ASP A 29 -17.64 -1.49 -7.89
C ASP A 29 -18.10 -0.77 -6.63
N LYS A 30 -19.05 0.12 -6.80
CA LYS A 30 -19.58 0.88 -5.69
C LYS A 30 -20.06 -0.04 -4.58
N SER A 31 -20.63 -1.16 -4.94
CA SER A 31 -21.13 -2.10 -3.96
C SER A 31 -20.03 -2.77 -3.15
N GLN A 32 -18.79 -2.70 -3.59
CA GLN A 32 -17.70 -3.32 -2.90
C GLN A 32 -16.94 -2.36 -1.99
N GLN A 33 -17.28 -1.11 -2.06
CA GLN A 33 -16.57 -0.07 -1.31
C GLN A 33 -16.51 -0.36 0.19
N GLU A 34 -17.63 -0.73 0.74
CA GLU A 34 -17.70 -0.99 2.16
C GLU A 34 -16.87 -2.21 2.57
N SER A 35 -16.87 -3.24 1.73
CA SER A 35 -16.08 -4.43 2.01
C SER A 35 -14.60 -4.11 2.02
N VAL A 36 -14.17 -3.29 1.09
CA VAL A 36 -12.77 -2.88 1.03
C VAL A 36 -12.42 -2.00 2.22
N LEU A 37 -13.32 -1.10 2.60
CA LEU A 37 -13.10 -0.26 3.78
C LEU A 37 -12.88 -1.13 5.01
N LYS A 38 -13.72 -2.13 5.19
CA LYS A 38 -13.60 -3.01 6.33
C LYS A 38 -12.32 -3.83 6.30
N LEU A 39 -11.93 -4.25 5.12
CA LEU A 39 -10.72 -5.02 4.95
C LEU A 39 -9.50 -4.20 5.40
N VAL A 40 -9.40 -2.98 4.98
CA VAL A 40 -8.27 -2.13 5.32
C VAL A 40 -8.35 -1.72 6.80
N GLU A 41 -9.53 -1.46 7.28
CA GLU A 41 -9.71 -1.08 8.67
C GLU A 41 -9.31 -2.20 9.61
N LYS A 42 -9.61 -3.43 9.24
CA LYS A 42 -9.25 -4.57 10.06
C LYS A 42 -7.73 -4.71 10.15
N ALA A 43 -7.03 -4.38 9.10
CA ALA A 43 -5.59 -4.50 9.05
C ALA A 43 -4.85 -3.31 9.66
N LEU A 44 -5.35 -2.11 9.44
CA LEU A 44 -4.65 -0.90 9.83
C LEU A 44 -5.32 -0.05 10.90
N GLY A 45 -6.53 -0.41 11.27
CA GLY A 45 -7.27 0.37 12.25
C GLY A 45 -8.07 1.45 11.57
N LYS A 46 -8.52 2.40 12.32
CA LYS A 46 -9.38 3.44 11.77
C LYS A 46 -8.63 4.34 10.81
N PRO A 47 -9.28 4.81 9.77
CA PRO A 47 -8.62 5.69 8.81
C PRO A 47 -8.27 7.03 9.44
N LYS A 48 -7.27 7.67 8.88
CA LYS A 48 -6.85 8.97 9.32
C LYS A 48 -7.90 10.02 8.94
N GLU A 49 -8.53 9.81 7.80
CA GLU A 49 -9.60 10.67 7.35
C GLU A 49 -10.73 9.82 6.82
N LEU A 50 -11.96 10.18 7.14
CA LEU A 50 -13.12 9.50 6.63
C LEU A 50 -14.16 10.53 6.26
N LYS A 51 -14.58 10.56 4.99
CA LYS A 51 -15.51 11.55 4.52
C LYS A 51 -16.40 10.95 3.47
N LYS A 52 -17.67 10.92 3.71
CA LYS A 52 -18.64 10.40 2.75
C LYS A 52 -18.22 9.07 2.13
N LYS A 53 -17.86 8.12 2.89
CA LYS A 53 -17.46 6.81 2.44
C LYS A 53 -16.11 6.78 1.73
N GLN A 54 -15.37 7.86 1.78
CA GLN A 54 -14.01 7.84 1.27
C GLN A 54 -13.09 7.86 2.47
N ALA A 55 -12.07 7.06 2.46
CA ALA A 55 -11.18 6.95 3.60
C ALA A 55 -9.73 7.02 3.19
N LEU A 56 -8.91 7.53 4.07
CA LEU A 56 -7.50 7.67 3.83
C LEU A 56 -6.73 7.15 5.02
N TRP A 57 -5.80 6.25 4.77
CA TRP A 57 -4.85 5.79 5.75
C TRP A 57 -3.47 6.23 5.29
N SER A 58 -2.67 6.78 6.16
CA SER A 58 -1.31 7.14 5.80
C SER A 58 -0.43 7.14 7.03
N GLU A 59 0.83 6.82 6.84
CA GLU A 59 1.79 6.85 7.90
C GLU A 59 3.16 7.16 7.32
N LYS A 60 3.93 7.97 8.00
CA LYS A 60 5.26 8.31 7.56
C LYS A 60 6.23 8.09 8.71
N ARG A 61 7.22 7.25 8.48
CA ARG A 61 8.24 6.95 9.47
C ARG A 61 9.61 7.14 8.83
N ALA A 62 10.65 6.99 9.63
CA ALA A 62 12.00 7.20 9.11
C ALA A 62 12.36 6.25 7.99
N ASN A 63 11.91 5.03 8.06
CA ASN A 63 12.30 4.01 7.09
C ASN A 63 11.18 3.60 6.13
N TYR A 64 10.02 4.23 6.19
CA TYR A 64 8.96 3.94 5.25
C TYR A 64 7.84 4.96 5.31
N GLN A 65 7.02 4.97 4.28
CA GLN A 65 5.78 5.71 4.32
C GLN A 65 4.79 4.99 3.45
N TYR A 66 3.53 5.05 3.79
CA TYR A 66 2.50 4.46 2.97
C TYR A 66 1.24 5.30 2.97
N LYS A 67 0.41 5.07 1.99
CA LYS A 67 -0.84 5.76 1.86
C LYS A 67 -1.83 4.82 1.16
N ILE A 68 -2.99 4.65 1.75
CA ILE A 68 -4.05 3.88 1.11
C ILE A 68 -5.27 4.78 1.04
N SER A 69 -5.84 4.89 -0.13
CA SER A 69 -7.01 5.72 -0.34
C SER A 69 -8.12 4.86 -0.90
N VAL A 70 -9.29 4.87 -0.25
CA VAL A 70 -10.45 4.15 -0.73
C VAL A 70 -11.47 5.18 -1.14
N LYS A 71 -11.79 5.23 -2.43
CA LYS A 71 -12.76 6.13 -2.95
C LYS A 71 -13.93 5.33 -3.50
N LYS A 72 -14.90 6.00 -4.06
CA LYS A 72 -16.11 5.38 -4.50
C LYS A 72 -15.89 4.22 -5.46
N ARG A 73 -15.01 4.37 -6.41
CA ARG A 73 -14.77 3.34 -7.41
C ARG A 73 -13.31 3.01 -7.61
N LYS A 74 -12.47 3.45 -6.70
CA LYS A 74 -11.05 3.27 -6.87
C LYS A 74 -10.34 3.15 -5.54
N VAL A 75 -9.39 2.25 -5.47
CA VAL A 75 -8.56 2.09 -4.30
C VAL A 75 -7.12 2.24 -4.76
N THR A 76 -6.33 3.04 -4.07
CA THR A 76 -4.93 3.18 -4.43
C THR A 76 -4.08 2.82 -3.22
N PHE A 77 -2.97 2.17 -3.49
CA PHE A 77 -2.03 1.75 -2.47
C PHE A 77 -0.66 2.28 -2.83
N PHE A 78 -0.06 3.02 -1.94
CA PHE A 78 1.28 3.55 -2.16
C PHE A 78 2.17 3.16 -1.01
N TYR A 79 3.37 2.72 -1.29
CA TYR A 79 4.35 2.41 -0.27
C TYR A 79 5.73 2.78 -0.80
N LYS A 80 6.55 3.33 0.07
CA LYS A 80 7.93 3.61 -0.28
C LYS A 80 8.76 3.41 0.97
N GLY A 81 9.79 2.60 0.90
CA GLY A 81 10.64 2.38 2.05
C GLY A 81 11.35 1.05 2.03
N ASN A 82 11.89 0.68 3.18
CA ASN A 82 12.61 -0.56 3.30
C ASN A 82 12.22 -1.35 4.54
N ASP A 83 10.98 -1.31 4.91
CA ASP A 83 10.45 -2.10 6.01
C ASP A 83 9.72 -3.32 5.44
N PRO A 84 10.31 -4.50 5.50
CA PRO A 84 9.72 -5.68 4.87
C PRO A 84 8.36 -6.06 5.43
N LEU A 85 8.12 -5.80 6.70
CA LEU A 85 6.85 -6.17 7.28
C LEU A 85 5.75 -5.25 6.77
N VAL A 86 6.03 -3.98 6.66
CA VAL A 86 5.05 -3.04 6.16
C VAL A 86 4.82 -3.27 4.67
N GLU A 87 5.88 -3.53 3.94
CA GLU A 87 5.77 -3.82 2.53
C GLU A 87 4.88 -5.04 2.31
N HIS A 88 5.11 -6.09 3.07
CA HIS A 88 4.32 -7.31 2.96
C HIS A 88 2.85 -7.01 3.27
N LYS A 89 2.59 -6.20 4.26
CA LYS A 89 1.23 -5.85 4.61
C LYS A 89 0.55 -5.11 3.47
N MET A 90 1.24 -4.20 2.83
CA MET A 90 0.67 -3.45 1.71
C MET A 90 0.37 -4.39 0.53
N ARG A 91 1.27 -5.29 0.22
CA ARG A 91 1.06 -6.24 -0.86
C ARG A 91 -0.10 -7.16 -0.55
N THR A 92 -0.17 -7.62 0.69
CA THR A 92 -1.24 -8.52 1.10
C THR A 92 -2.60 -7.83 1.02
N LEU A 93 -2.67 -6.59 1.45
CA LEU A 93 -3.92 -5.85 1.40
C LEU A 93 -4.38 -5.66 -0.05
N TYR A 94 -3.44 -5.32 -0.91
CA TYR A 94 -3.78 -5.17 -2.31
C TYR A 94 -4.30 -6.48 -2.89
N LEU A 95 -3.64 -7.59 -2.60
CA LEU A 95 -4.06 -8.87 -3.13
C LEU A 95 -5.42 -9.28 -2.58
N LYS A 96 -5.69 -9.02 -1.33
CA LYS A 96 -6.97 -9.35 -0.76
C LYS A 96 -8.09 -8.49 -1.37
N ALA A 97 -7.83 -7.22 -1.57
CA ALA A 97 -8.80 -6.34 -2.19
C ALA A 97 -9.06 -6.76 -3.63
N ASN A 98 -8.00 -7.14 -4.31
CA ASN A 98 -8.12 -7.58 -5.69
C ASN A 98 -8.89 -8.90 -5.78
N ASN A 99 -8.68 -9.80 -4.86
CA ASN A 99 -9.41 -11.06 -4.81
C ASN A 99 -10.88 -10.85 -4.51
N LEU A 100 -11.21 -9.90 -3.66
CA LEU A 100 -12.57 -9.58 -3.39
C LEU A 100 -13.25 -9.13 -4.67
N ASN A 101 -12.58 -8.28 -5.41
CA ASN A 101 -13.11 -7.78 -6.66
C ASN A 101 -13.31 -8.90 -7.66
N SER A 102 -12.35 -9.76 -7.82
CA SER A 102 -12.44 -10.88 -8.73
C SER A 102 -13.51 -11.86 -8.34
N PHE A 103 -13.59 -12.16 -7.06
CA PHE A 103 -14.57 -13.10 -6.56
C PHE A 103 -15.98 -12.56 -6.84
N PHE A 104 -16.18 -11.29 -6.59
CA PHE A 104 -17.47 -10.66 -6.81
C PHE A 104 -17.84 -10.72 -8.28
N GLU A 105 -16.92 -10.43 -9.15
CA GLU A 105 -17.18 -10.48 -10.58
C GLU A 105 -17.48 -11.89 -11.05
N SER A 106 -16.76 -12.85 -10.58
CA SER A 106 -16.99 -14.21 -10.97
C SER A 106 -18.26 -14.77 -10.40
N TYR A 107 -18.62 -14.34 -9.21
CA TYR A 107 -19.81 -14.83 -8.56
C TYR A 107 -21.06 -14.23 -9.18
N ASN A 108 -20.98 -13.14 -9.87
CA ASN A 108 -22.11 -12.48 -10.45
C ASN A 108 -22.04 -12.60 -11.95
N PRO A 109 -22.35 -13.72 -12.47
CA PRO A 109 -22.16 -14.02 -13.85
C PRO A 109 -23.01 -13.20 -14.73
N MET A 110 -23.87 -12.80 -14.71
CA MET A 110 -24.69 -12.15 -15.53
C MET A 110 -24.78 -12.19 -16.65
#